data_317b94449f88ebcd05da7677099d999a
#
_entry.id   317b94449f88ebcd05da7677099d999a
#
_cell.length_a   1.000
_cell.length_b   1.000
_cell.length_c   1.000
_cell.angle_alpha   90.00
_cell.angle_beta   90.00
_cell.angle_gamma   90.00
#
_symmetry.space_group_name_H-M   'P 1'
#
loop_
_entity.id
_entity.type
_entity.pdbx_description
1 polymer ?
#
loop_
_entity_poly.entity_id
_entity_poly.type
_entity_poly.pdbx_seq_one_letter_code
_entity_poly.pdbx_strand_id
1 'polypeptide(L)'
;GEINSLVADPAETCARVERHYTDAALSITRVDGLSMEFSDWRFNLRASNTEPLLRLNVETRGHDELLREKTEELLRIIRKEHSDRTEGKALGRPAA
;
A
#
# COMPACT_ATOMS: atom_id res chain seq x y z
N GLY A 1 9.82 10.78 1.46
CA GLY A 1 9.05 11.46 0.43
C GLY A 1 7.89 10.65 -0.08
N GLU A 2 7.27 11.17 -1.09
CA GLU A 2 6.09 10.55 -1.68
C GLU A 2 6.48 9.56 -2.76
N ILE A 3 5.89 8.38 -2.72
CA ILE A 3 6.16 7.34 -3.72
C ILE A 3 4.87 7.04 -4.47
N ASN A 4 4.94 7.12 -5.78
CA ASN A 4 3.78 6.88 -6.64
C ASN A 4 3.81 5.48 -7.19
N SER A 5 2.64 4.83 -7.20
CA SER A 5 2.50 3.49 -7.77
C SER A 5 1.27 3.47 -8.67
N LEU A 6 1.45 2.97 -9.88
CA LEU A 6 0.31 2.75 -10.78
C LEU A 6 -0.43 1.51 -10.34
N VAL A 7 -1.74 1.60 -10.23
CA VAL A 7 -2.57 0.47 -9.81
C VAL A 7 -3.83 0.44 -10.66
N ALA A 8 -4.35 -0.77 -10.87
CA ALA A 8 -5.53 -0.95 -11.70
C ALA A 8 -6.78 -0.44 -11.00
N ASP A 9 -6.85 -0.62 -9.68
CA ASP A 9 -8.04 -0.25 -8.91
C ASP A 9 -7.59 0.36 -7.59
N PRO A 10 -7.42 1.69 -7.55
CA PRO A 10 -6.94 2.36 -6.34
C PRO A 10 -7.79 2.07 -5.10
N ALA A 11 -9.11 2.06 -5.25
CA ALA A 11 -9.97 1.84 -4.09
C ALA A 11 -9.79 0.43 -3.51
N GLU A 12 -9.70 -0.57 -4.37
CA GLU A 12 -9.51 -1.94 -3.90
C GLU A 12 -8.12 -2.12 -3.28
N THR A 13 -7.12 -1.48 -3.87
CA THR A 13 -5.76 -1.57 -3.33
C THR A 13 -5.70 -0.94 -1.94
N CYS A 14 -6.33 0.21 -1.76
CA CYS A 14 -6.40 0.84 -0.45
C CYS A 14 -7.10 -0.07 0.56
N ALA A 15 -8.19 -0.71 0.15
CA ALA A 15 -8.91 -1.61 1.04
C ALA A 15 -8.04 -2.79 1.44
N ARG A 16 -7.25 -3.30 0.51
CA ARG A 16 -6.35 -4.42 0.80
C ARG A 16 -5.26 -4.01 1.78
N VAL A 17 -4.69 -2.83 1.60
CA VAL A 17 -3.68 -2.31 2.53
C VAL A 17 -4.30 -2.14 3.92
N GLU A 18 -5.48 -1.57 3.98
CA GLU A 18 -6.14 -1.37 5.27
C GLU A 18 -6.38 -2.70 5.98
N ARG A 19 -6.88 -3.69 5.25
CA ARG A 19 -7.12 -5.02 5.84
C ARG A 19 -5.84 -5.63 6.41
N HIS A 20 -4.74 -5.41 5.71
CA HIS A 20 -3.47 -5.98 6.15
C HIS A 20 -3.01 -5.43 7.50
N TYR A 21 -3.26 -4.16 7.74
CA TYR A 21 -2.73 -3.48 8.92
C TYR A 21 -3.76 -3.20 10.01
N THR A 22 -5.02 -3.52 9.79
CA THR A 22 -6.08 -3.14 10.71
C THR A 22 -5.81 -3.59 12.15
N ASP A 23 -5.36 -4.84 12.32
CA ASP A 23 -5.19 -5.38 13.67
C ASP A 23 -4.06 -4.71 14.44
N ALA A 24 -3.06 -4.20 13.75
CA ALA A 24 -1.91 -3.59 14.40
C ALA A 24 -2.03 -2.08 14.56
N ALA A 25 -2.98 -1.46 13.88
CA ALA A 25 -3.07 -0.01 13.86
C ALA A 25 -3.63 0.54 15.17
N LEU A 26 -3.02 1.61 15.65
CA LEU A 26 -3.52 2.34 16.80
C LEU A 26 -4.58 3.34 16.39
N SER A 27 -4.53 3.83 15.16
CA SER A 27 -5.45 4.83 14.66
C SER A 27 -5.62 4.67 13.16
N ILE A 28 -6.85 4.80 12.69
CA ILE A 28 -7.16 4.74 11.27
C ILE A 28 -8.07 5.92 10.95
N THR A 29 -7.68 6.72 9.96
CA THR A 29 -8.54 7.80 9.48
C THR A 29 -8.62 7.74 7.97
N ARG A 30 -9.73 8.25 7.43
CA ARG A 30 -9.99 8.22 5.99
C ARG A 30 -10.40 9.61 5.47
N VAL A 31 -9.98 10.65 6.17
CA VAL A 31 -10.34 12.02 5.79
C VAL A 31 -9.57 12.45 4.54
N ASP A 32 -8.29 12.17 4.51
CA ASP A 32 -7.43 12.56 3.39
C ASP A 32 -6.68 11.32 2.93
N GLY A 33 -7.40 10.45 2.20
CA GLY A 33 -6.88 9.15 1.89
C GLY A 33 -6.94 8.26 3.11
N LEU A 34 -6.16 7.20 3.10
CA LEU A 34 -6.07 6.26 4.21
C LEU A 34 -4.83 6.59 5.04
N SER A 35 -5.04 6.95 6.30
CA SER A 35 -3.93 7.20 7.23
C SER A 35 -4.00 6.20 8.35
N MET A 36 -2.90 5.52 8.63
CA MET A 36 -2.83 4.55 9.71
C MET A 36 -1.61 4.82 10.56
N GLU A 37 -1.80 4.80 11.88
CA GLU A 37 -0.71 5.06 12.81
C GLU A 37 -0.43 3.83 13.65
N PHE A 38 0.84 3.59 13.91
CA PHE A 38 1.32 2.48 14.72
C PHE A 38 2.24 3.06 15.79
N SER A 39 2.78 2.22 16.66
CA SER A 39 3.55 2.75 17.78
C SER A 39 4.82 3.49 17.32
N ASP A 40 5.47 3.01 16.27
CA ASP A 40 6.75 3.59 15.84
C ASP A 40 6.75 4.14 14.43
N TRP A 41 5.63 4.04 13.72
CA TRP A 41 5.59 4.50 12.33
C TRP A 41 4.15 4.80 11.93
N ARG A 42 4.01 5.43 10.78
CA ARG A 42 2.69 5.77 10.25
C ARG A 42 2.81 5.87 8.73
N PHE A 43 1.67 5.78 8.05
CA PHE A 43 1.65 6.03 6.62
C PHE A 43 0.36 6.72 6.21
N ASN A 44 0.43 7.37 5.06
CA ASN A 44 -0.73 7.90 4.36
C ASN A 44 -0.71 7.37 2.95
N LEU A 45 -1.85 6.92 2.48
CA LEU A 45 -2.00 6.37 1.14
C LEU A 45 -3.21 7.01 0.51
N ARG A 46 -3.02 7.75 -0.59
CA ARG A 46 -4.15 8.41 -1.22
C ARG A 46 -4.09 8.28 -2.73
N ALA A 47 -5.29 8.25 -3.32
CA ALA A 47 -5.44 8.11 -4.76
C ALA A 47 -5.29 9.46 -5.44
N SER A 48 -4.75 9.44 -6.65
CA SER A 48 -4.74 10.61 -7.50
C SER A 48 -6.14 10.83 -8.04
N ASN A 49 -6.50 12.09 -8.27
CA ASN A 49 -7.80 12.42 -8.84
C ASN A 49 -7.87 12.18 -10.33
N THR A 50 -6.73 12.18 -11.00
CA THR A 50 -6.70 12.18 -12.45
C THR A 50 -6.01 10.98 -13.06
N GLU A 51 -5.29 10.21 -12.27
CA GLU A 51 -4.51 9.08 -12.77
C GLU A 51 -4.73 7.84 -11.93
N PRO A 52 -4.59 6.64 -12.52
CA PRO A 52 -4.76 5.40 -11.77
C PRO A 52 -3.50 5.10 -10.95
N LEU A 53 -3.24 5.94 -9.96
CA LEU A 53 -2.09 5.73 -9.11
C LEU A 53 -2.39 6.08 -7.66
N LEU A 54 -1.58 5.53 -6.79
CA LEU A 54 -1.63 5.79 -5.36
C LEU A 54 -0.34 6.48 -4.94
N ARG A 55 -0.49 7.44 -4.02
CA ARG A 55 0.64 8.19 -3.47
C ARG A 55 0.85 7.74 -2.05
N LEU A 56 2.04 7.22 -1.77
CA LEU A 56 2.37 6.67 -0.46
C LEU A 56 3.39 7.55 0.25
N ASN A 57 3.12 7.86 1.52
CA ASN A 57 4.06 8.51 2.40
C ASN A 57 4.21 7.65 3.65
N VAL A 58 5.45 7.33 4.02
CA VAL A 58 5.74 6.56 5.22
C VAL A 58 6.66 7.37 6.11
N GLU A 59 6.37 7.40 7.41
CA GLU A 59 7.15 8.16 8.38
C GLU A 59 7.46 7.31 9.60
N THR A 60 8.65 7.50 10.14
CA THR A 60 9.05 6.88 11.41
C THR A 60 9.68 7.97 12.27
N ARG A 61 9.91 7.62 13.54
CA ARG A 61 10.56 8.56 14.46
C ARG A 61 12.05 8.27 14.53
N GLY A 62 12.76 8.57 13.42
CA GLY A 62 14.20 8.42 13.41
C GLY A 62 14.70 7.00 13.24
N HIS A 63 13.87 6.11 12.71
CA HIS A 63 14.23 4.71 12.49
C HIS A 63 14.37 4.44 11.00
N ASP A 64 15.56 4.70 10.45
CA ASP A 64 15.76 4.55 9.02
C ASP A 64 15.52 3.12 8.53
N GLU A 65 15.95 2.16 9.32
CA GLU A 65 15.79 0.77 8.93
C GLU A 65 14.30 0.37 8.93
N LEU A 66 13.57 0.80 9.94
CA LEU A 66 12.14 0.55 9.99
C LEU A 66 11.42 1.25 8.84
N LEU A 67 11.85 2.48 8.53
CA LEU A 67 11.28 3.22 7.41
C LEU A 67 11.43 2.44 6.11
N ARG A 68 12.63 1.92 5.85
CA ARG A 68 12.86 1.15 4.63
C ARG A 68 12.04 -0.14 4.63
N GLU A 69 12.02 -0.82 5.75
CA GLU A 69 11.32 -2.09 5.87
C GLU A 69 9.83 -1.93 5.62
N LYS A 70 9.22 -0.92 6.24
CA LYS A 70 7.78 -0.71 6.08
C LYS A 70 7.42 -0.16 4.72
N THR A 71 8.29 0.66 4.16
CA THR A 71 8.08 1.16 2.80
C THR A 71 8.08 0.00 1.81
N GLU A 72 9.05 -0.90 1.93
CA GLU A 72 9.13 -2.05 1.03
C GLU A 72 7.92 -2.98 1.22
N GLU A 73 7.51 -3.18 2.46
CA GLU A 73 6.35 -4.02 2.75
C GLU A 73 5.08 -3.44 2.10
N LEU A 74 4.87 -2.13 2.30
CA LEU A 74 3.72 -1.46 1.72
C LEU A 74 3.73 -1.53 0.20
N LEU A 75 4.89 -1.30 -0.40
CA LEU A 75 4.98 -1.34 -1.86
C LEU A 75 4.70 -2.75 -2.39
N ARG A 76 5.11 -3.78 -1.67
CA ARG A 76 4.78 -5.15 -2.07
C ARG A 76 3.27 -5.37 -2.07
N ILE A 77 2.59 -4.88 -1.03
CA ILE A 77 1.14 -5.04 -0.95
C ILE A 77 0.45 -4.22 -2.04
N ILE A 78 0.88 -2.97 -2.22
CA ILE A 78 0.29 -2.09 -3.21
C ILE A 78 0.45 -2.65 -4.63
N ARG A 79 1.62 -3.17 -4.93
CA ARG A 79 1.93 -3.64 -6.26
C ARG A 79 1.61 -5.10 -6.50
N LYS A 80 1.12 -5.78 -5.47
CA LYS A 80 0.80 -7.19 -5.57
C LYS A 80 -0.31 -7.46 -6.58
N GLU A 81 -1.28 -6.58 -6.63
CA GLU A 81 -2.39 -6.73 -7.57
C GLU A 81 -1.87 -6.84 -9.00
N HIS A 82 -0.93 -5.98 -9.34
CA HIS A 82 -0.35 -5.99 -10.66
C HIS A 82 0.48 -7.26 -10.89
N SER A 83 1.29 -7.63 -9.91
CA SER A 83 2.10 -8.83 -9.95
C SER A 83 1.23 -10.09 -10.06
N ASP A 84 0.22 -10.16 -9.23
CA ASP A 84 -0.68 -11.30 -9.22
C ASP A 84 -1.36 -11.47 -10.56
N ARG A 85 -1.76 -10.36 -11.15
CA ARG A 85 -2.41 -10.40 -12.45
C ARG A 85 -1.48 -10.97 -13.50
N THR A 86 -0.23 -10.52 -13.47
CA THR A 86 0.78 -11.01 -14.41
C THR A 86 1.05 -12.48 -14.17
N GLU A 87 1.22 -12.85 -12.93
CA GLU A 87 1.48 -14.25 -12.59
C GLU A 87 0.27 -15.11 -12.89
N GLY A 88 -0.90 -14.60 -12.63
CA GLY A 88 -2.11 -15.32 -12.93
C GLY A 88 -2.21 -15.69 -14.38
N LYS A 89 -1.87 -14.77 -15.24
CA LYS A 89 -1.85 -15.04 -16.66
C LYS A 89 -0.83 -16.11 -17.00
N ALA A 90 0.34 -15.99 -16.41
CA ALA A 90 1.40 -16.94 -16.69
C ALA A 90 1.06 -18.31 -16.14
N LEU A 91 0.44 -18.36 -14.99
CA LEU A 91 0.13 -19.64 -14.36
C LEU A 91 -1.19 -20.24 -14.85
N GLY A 92 -2.09 -19.38 -15.25
CA GLY A 92 -3.38 -19.84 -15.69
C GLY A 92 -3.29 -20.87 -16.79
N ARG A 93 -2.35 -20.65 -17.65
CA ARG A 93 -2.23 -21.57 -18.75
C ARG A 93 -1.83 -22.96 -18.31
N PRO A 94 -0.87 -23.14 -17.43
CA PRO A 94 -0.50 -24.49 -17.06
C PRO A 94 -1.56 -25.19 -16.24
N ALA A 95 -2.23 -24.43 -15.47
CA ALA A 95 -3.27 -25.01 -14.63
C ALA A 95 -4.34 -25.66 -15.46
N ALA A 96 -4.42 -25.21 -16.67
CA ALA A 96 -5.46 -25.75 -17.55
C ALA A 96 -5.19 -27.19 -17.85
#